data_5406cd58fe261de3c099131d1bb0999e
#
_entry.id   5406cd58fe261de3c099131d1bb0999e
#
_cell.length_a   1.000
_cell.length_b   1.000
_cell.length_c   1.000
_cell.angle_alpha   90.00
_cell.angle_beta   90.00
_cell.angle_gamma   90.00
#
_symmetry.space_group_name_H-M   'P 1'
#
loop_
_entity.id
_entity.type
_entity.pdbx_description
1 polymer ?
#
loop_
_entity_poly.entity_id
_entity_poly.type
_entity_poly.pdbx_seq_one_letter_code
_entity_poly.pdbx_strand_id
1 'polypeptide(L)'
;SNRLVKLTNGVLMFCSGGEAEITIDLEKHHIIPNTNIMLLPGSILSLRSASPDFRIHYFAYSGEMMKVACFRLDPAFMHFMKENSCYTHTRLETIRPILRMIEASAAIYADKENQFRESIAQNLLQIFFLDTYDKVQRYFTKEQLE
;
A
#
# COMPACT_ATOMS: atom_id res chain seq x y z
N SER A 1 9.65 -1.74 19.83
CA SER A 1 9.59 -0.43 20.44
C SER A 1 8.31 0.29 20.05
N ASN A 2 7.78 1.10 20.94
CA ASN A 2 6.50 1.79 20.77
C ASN A 2 6.67 3.22 20.24
N ARG A 3 7.72 3.45 19.49
CA ARG A 3 8.02 4.77 18.95
C ARG A 3 7.05 5.13 17.85
N LEU A 4 6.43 6.32 17.96
CA LEU A 4 5.56 6.87 16.93
C LEU A 4 6.39 7.60 15.88
N VAL A 5 6.10 7.33 14.62
CA VAL A 5 6.76 8.00 13.49
C VAL A 5 5.70 8.65 12.62
N LYS A 6 5.83 9.97 12.44
CA LYS A 6 4.97 10.68 11.48
C LYS A 6 5.61 10.61 10.10
N LEU A 7 4.88 10.07 9.14
CA LEU A 7 5.39 9.86 7.79
C LEU A 7 5.34 11.15 6.98
N THR A 8 6.44 11.49 6.32
CA THR A 8 6.48 12.62 5.39
C THR A 8 5.99 12.22 4.00
N ASN A 9 6.22 10.95 3.64
CA ASN A 9 5.77 10.38 2.36
C ASN A 9 4.66 9.38 2.60
N GLY A 10 3.93 9.05 1.54
CA GLY A 10 3.03 7.91 1.56
C GLY A 10 3.82 6.62 1.44
N VAL A 11 3.25 5.53 1.93
CA VAL A 11 3.87 4.21 1.85
C VAL A 11 2.81 3.17 1.54
N LEU A 12 3.09 2.34 0.53
CA LEU A 12 2.36 1.11 0.27
C LEU A 12 3.17 -0.03 0.86
N MET A 13 2.55 -0.84 1.71
CA MET A 13 3.21 -2.00 2.31
C MET A 13 2.38 -3.25 2.06
N PHE A 14 3.06 -4.38 1.92
CA PHE A 14 2.42 -5.67 1.76
C PHE A 14 3.15 -6.70 2.60
N CYS A 15 2.41 -7.37 3.48
CA CYS A 15 2.96 -8.43 4.33
C CYS A 15 2.96 -9.75 3.56
N SER A 16 4.12 -10.37 3.42
CA SER A 16 4.28 -11.66 2.74
C SER A 16 4.58 -12.80 3.72
N GLY A 17 4.78 -12.52 4.99
CA GLY A 17 5.08 -13.57 5.97
C GLY A 17 5.01 -13.06 7.39
N GLY A 18 4.81 -14.00 8.33
CA GLY A 18 4.75 -13.66 9.74
C GLY A 18 3.57 -12.81 10.12
N GLU A 19 3.63 -12.20 11.29
CA GLU A 19 2.58 -11.32 11.78
C GLU A 19 3.15 -10.21 12.65
N ALA A 20 2.40 -9.12 12.77
CA ALA A 20 2.80 -7.98 13.57
C ALA A 20 1.58 -7.24 14.09
N GLU A 21 1.79 -6.46 15.14
CA GLU A 21 0.84 -5.45 15.58
C GLU A 21 1.41 -4.08 15.35
N ILE A 22 0.65 -3.23 14.68
CA ILE A 22 1.02 -1.84 14.41
C ILE A 22 -0.11 -0.93 14.86
N THR A 23 0.20 0.35 15.04
CA THR A 23 -0.84 1.38 15.14
C THR A 23 -0.70 2.32 13.95
N ILE A 24 -1.83 2.73 13.40
CA ILE A 24 -1.92 3.75 12.37
C ILE A 24 -2.86 4.81 12.90
N ASP A 25 -2.36 6.03 13.06
CA ASP A 25 -3.12 7.15 13.64
C ASP A 25 -3.75 6.74 14.98
N LEU A 26 -2.95 6.03 15.79
CA LEU A 26 -3.29 5.54 17.13
C LEU A 26 -4.28 4.36 17.15
N GLU A 27 -4.75 3.90 16.01
CA GLU A 27 -5.62 2.73 15.94
C GLU A 27 -4.80 1.46 15.73
N LYS A 28 -5.11 0.41 16.50
CA LYS A 28 -4.39 -0.87 16.43
C LYS A 28 -4.83 -1.70 15.25
N HIS A 29 -3.84 -2.33 14.58
CA HIS A 29 -4.08 -3.25 13.48
C HIS A 29 -3.20 -4.49 13.67
N HIS A 30 -3.79 -5.66 13.46
CA HIS A 30 -3.07 -6.93 13.44
C HIS A 30 -2.78 -7.28 11.98
N ILE A 31 -1.49 -7.43 11.67
CA ILE A 31 -1.02 -7.65 10.29
C ILE A 31 -0.65 -9.10 10.12
N ILE A 32 -1.23 -9.75 9.12
CA ILE A 32 -0.98 -11.14 8.74
C ILE A 32 -0.60 -11.20 7.27
N PRO A 33 -0.14 -12.37 6.76
CA PRO A 33 0.21 -12.49 5.34
C PRO A 33 -0.95 -12.09 4.42
N ASN A 34 -0.60 -11.48 3.31
CA ASN A 34 -1.51 -10.93 2.30
C ASN A 34 -2.27 -9.68 2.75
N THR A 35 -1.81 -9.03 3.80
CA THR A 35 -2.35 -7.74 4.23
C THR A 35 -1.64 -6.63 3.48
N ASN A 36 -2.44 -5.80 2.81
CA ASN A 36 -2.00 -4.57 2.17
C ASN A 36 -2.23 -3.40 3.12
N ILE A 37 -1.22 -2.57 3.27
CA ILE A 37 -1.28 -1.40 4.14
C ILE A 37 -0.99 -0.17 3.27
N MET A 38 -1.89 0.78 3.28
CA MET A 38 -1.71 2.03 2.54
C MET A 38 -1.69 3.19 3.53
N LEU A 39 -0.56 3.88 3.56
CA LEU A 39 -0.36 5.02 4.45
C LEU A 39 -0.20 6.29 3.62
N LEU A 40 -0.93 7.31 3.98
CA LEU A 40 -0.85 8.62 3.35
C LEU A 40 0.23 9.47 4.02
N PRO A 41 0.76 10.49 3.30
CA PRO A 41 1.63 11.46 3.97
C PRO A 41 0.93 12.06 5.19
N GLY A 42 1.65 12.16 6.29
CA GLY A 42 1.12 12.65 7.54
C GLY A 42 0.60 11.58 8.48
N SER A 43 0.47 10.33 8.04
CA SER A 43 0.06 9.22 8.92
C SER A 43 1.08 9.02 10.02
N ILE A 44 0.59 8.61 11.19
CA ILE A 44 1.43 8.30 12.35
C ILE A 44 1.46 6.79 12.50
N LEU A 45 2.66 6.22 12.42
CA LEU A 45 2.87 4.77 12.43
C LEU A 45 3.68 4.36 13.65
N SER A 46 3.33 3.24 14.27
CA SER A 46 4.10 2.62 15.33
C SER A 46 4.09 1.10 15.15
N LEU A 47 5.25 0.49 15.30
CA LEU A 47 5.36 -0.97 15.39
C LEU A 47 5.30 -1.37 16.85
N ARG A 48 4.31 -2.18 17.23
CA ARG A 48 4.12 -2.65 18.60
C ARG A 48 4.85 -3.95 18.85
N SER A 49 4.69 -4.91 17.95
CA SER A 49 5.34 -6.21 18.03
C SER A 49 5.39 -6.85 16.66
N ALA A 50 6.32 -7.78 16.46
CA ALA A 50 6.43 -8.53 15.22
C ALA A 50 7.00 -9.91 15.51
N SER A 51 6.51 -10.93 14.80
CA SER A 51 7.09 -12.26 14.86
C SER A 51 8.46 -12.25 14.18
N PRO A 52 9.37 -13.21 14.52
CA PRO A 52 10.70 -13.24 13.91
C PRO A 52 10.70 -13.41 12.39
N ASP A 53 9.65 -14.03 11.85
CA ASP A 53 9.50 -14.26 10.42
C ASP A 53 8.66 -13.18 9.71
N PHE A 54 8.37 -12.09 10.39
CA PHE A 54 7.62 -10.98 9.79
C PHE A 54 8.37 -10.42 8.59
N ARG A 55 7.70 -10.37 7.43
CA ARG A 55 8.28 -9.89 6.19
C ARG A 55 7.32 -8.94 5.51
N ILE A 56 7.83 -7.76 5.19
CA ILE A 56 7.04 -6.73 4.56
C ILE A 56 7.79 -6.17 3.36
N HIS A 57 7.06 -5.89 2.29
CA HIS A 57 7.55 -5.16 1.12
C HIS A 57 6.93 -3.78 1.17
N TYR A 58 7.67 -2.77 0.75
CA TYR A 58 7.11 -1.43 0.76
C TYR A 58 7.59 -0.61 -0.43
N PHE A 59 6.76 0.36 -0.79
CA PHE A 59 7.02 1.35 -1.83
C PHE A 59 6.65 2.71 -1.25
N ALA A 60 7.64 3.60 -1.13
CA ALA A 60 7.40 4.96 -0.65
C ALA A 60 7.14 5.89 -1.84
N TYR A 61 6.22 6.83 -1.66
CA TYR A 61 5.86 7.77 -2.71
C TYR A 61 5.60 9.15 -2.11
N SER A 62 5.91 10.21 -2.89
CA SER A 62 5.67 11.58 -2.47
C SER A 62 4.18 11.94 -2.61
N GLY A 63 3.77 13.03 -1.96
CA GLY A 63 2.42 13.55 -2.13
C GLY A 63 2.14 13.95 -3.59
N GLU A 64 3.14 14.44 -4.30
CA GLU A 64 2.99 14.78 -5.72
C GLU A 64 2.79 13.56 -6.59
N MET A 65 3.56 12.50 -6.35
CA MET A 65 3.38 11.23 -7.06
C MET A 65 1.96 10.71 -6.86
N MET A 66 1.46 10.77 -5.65
CA MET A 66 0.10 10.34 -5.36
C MET A 66 -0.94 11.18 -6.10
N LYS A 67 -0.76 12.50 -6.12
CA LYS A 67 -1.65 13.39 -6.84
C LYS A 67 -1.80 13.00 -8.31
N VAL A 68 -0.65 12.77 -8.98
CA VAL A 68 -0.64 12.37 -10.38
C VAL A 68 -1.24 10.98 -10.56
N ALA A 69 -0.87 10.04 -9.70
CA ALA A 69 -1.35 8.66 -9.78
C ALA A 69 -2.86 8.56 -9.58
N CYS A 70 -3.42 9.43 -8.74
CA CYS A 70 -4.84 9.39 -8.38
C CYS A 70 -5.70 10.35 -9.20
N PHE A 71 -5.14 11.01 -10.20
CA PHE A 71 -5.83 12.02 -11.00
C PHE A 71 -7.13 11.50 -11.62
N ARG A 72 -7.14 10.23 -12.03
CA ARG A 72 -8.32 9.62 -12.67
C ARG A 72 -9.24 8.88 -11.70
N LEU A 73 -8.93 8.91 -10.41
CA LEU A 73 -9.69 8.14 -9.44
C LEU A 73 -10.84 8.96 -8.88
N ASP A 74 -11.94 8.26 -8.64
CA ASP A 74 -13.11 8.83 -7.98
C ASP A 74 -12.75 9.19 -6.53
N PRO A 75 -13.17 10.37 -6.03
CA PRO A 75 -12.97 10.72 -4.62
C PRO A 75 -13.51 9.67 -3.65
N ALA A 76 -14.57 8.95 -4.01
CA ALA A 76 -15.11 7.86 -3.18
C ALA A 76 -14.09 6.74 -3.00
N PHE A 77 -13.27 6.45 -4.01
CA PHE A 77 -12.21 5.45 -3.89
C PHE A 77 -11.11 5.92 -2.93
N MET A 78 -10.73 7.20 -3.00
CA MET A 78 -9.76 7.78 -2.07
C MET A 78 -10.25 7.66 -0.63
N HIS A 79 -11.52 7.96 -0.42
CA HIS A 79 -12.15 7.82 0.89
C HIS A 79 -12.13 6.36 1.35
N PHE A 80 -12.47 5.43 0.45
CA PHE A 80 -12.43 3.99 0.73
C PHE A 80 -11.04 3.55 1.16
N MET A 81 -10.00 3.96 0.46
CA MET A 81 -8.62 3.59 0.79
C MET A 81 -8.21 4.15 2.16
N LYS A 82 -8.65 5.35 2.47
CA LYS A 82 -8.36 5.97 3.77
C LYS A 82 -9.04 5.24 4.91
N GLU A 83 -10.30 4.83 4.72
CA GLU A 83 -11.06 4.09 5.72
C GLU A 83 -10.57 2.64 5.87
N ASN A 84 -9.96 2.09 4.83
CA ASN A 84 -9.48 0.71 4.78
C ASN A 84 -7.97 0.67 4.58
N SER A 85 -7.23 1.37 5.43
CA SER A 85 -5.78 1.45 5.31
C SER A 85 -5.08 0.10 5.47
N CYS A 86 -5.69 -0.85 6.17
CA CYS A 86 -5.22 -2.23 6.27
C CYS A 86 -6.29 -3.15 5.72
N TYR A 87 -5.94 -3.95 4.74
CA TYR A 87 -6.87 -4.92 4.15
C TYR A 87 -6.16 -6.24 3.88
N THR A 88 -6.72 -7.33 4.42
CA THR A 88 -6.19 -8.67 4.18
C THR A 88 -6.92 -9.29 2.99
N HIS A 89 -6.16 -9.61 1.95
CA HIS A 89 -6.69 -10.13 0.71
C HIS A 89 -6.91 -11.64 0.80
N THR A 90 -8.04 -12.10 0.26
CA THR A 90 -8.39 -13.52 0.19
C THR A 90 -8.54 -14.00 -1.25
N ARG A 91 -8.47 -13.07 -2.22
CA ARG A 91 -8.66 -13.40 -3.65
C ARG A 91 -7.37 -13.15 -4.40
N LEU A 92 -7.01 -14.10 -5.26
CA LEU A 92 -5.82 -13.96 -6.10
C LEU A 92 -5.91 -12.74 -7.02
N GLU A 93 -7.11 -12.42 -7.51
CA GLU A 93 -7.35 -11.28 -8.40
C GLU A 93 -7.00 -9.95 -7.76
N THR A 94 -7.18 -9.82 -6.46
CA THR A 94 -6.84 -8.59 -5.73
C THR A 94 -5.39 -8.58 -5.24
N ILE A 95 -4.77 -9.75 -5.11
CA ILE A 95 -3.37 -9.88 -4.71
C ILE A 95 -2.43 -9.60 -5.90
N ARG A 96 -2.77 -10.04 -7.10
CA ARG A 96 -1.92 -9.93 -8.28
C ARG A 96 -1.42 -8.51 -8.59
N PRO A 97 -2.25 -7.46 -8.52
CA PRO A 97 -1.76 -6.10 -8.75
C PRO A 97 -0.64 -5.70 -7.78
N ILE A 98 -0.76 -6.15 -6.54
CA ILE A 98 0.24 -5.85 -5.49
C ILE A 98 1.55 -6.58 -5.80
N LEU A 99 1.48 -7.85 -6.16
CA LEU A 99 2.67 -8.64 -6.50
C LEU A 99 3.38 -8.06 -7.73
N ARG A 100 2.64 -7.63 -8.73
CA ARG A 100 3.19 -6.96 -9.92
C ARG A 100 3.92 -5.68 -9.54
N MET A 101 3.32 -4.89 -8.67
CA MET A 101 3.91 -3.64 -8.19
C MET A 101 5.23 -3.90 -7.45
N ILE A 102 5.25 -4.91 -6.58
CA ILE A 102 6.44 -5.29 -5.83
C ILE A 102 7.55 -5.71 -6.78
N GLU A 103 7.24 -6.60 -7.73
CA GLU A 103 8.22 -7.12 -8.68
C GLU A 103 8.79 -6.01 -9.56
N ALA A 104 7.92 -5.19 -10.14
CA ALA A 104 8.34 -4.09 -11.01
C ALA A 104 9.14 -3.03 -10.25
N SER A 105 8.73 -2.72 -9.03
CA SER A 105 9.44 -1.74 -8.19
C SER A 105 10.82 -2.24 -7.81
N ALA A 106 10.97 -3.51 -7.49
CA ALA A 106 12.26 -4.11 -7.17
C ALA A 106 13.20 -4.06 -8.37
N ALA A 107 12.70 -4.35 -9.57
CA ALA A 107 13.49 -4.31 -10.79
C ALA A 107 14.02 -2.91 -11.08
N ILE A 108 13.19 -1.89 -10.94
CA ILE A 108 13.58 -0.48 -11.17
C ILE A 108 14.54 0.00 -10.07
N TYR A 109 14.30 -0.40 -8.83
CA TYR A 109 15.18 -0.03 -7.73
C TYR A 109 16.59 -0.59 -7.94
N ALA A 110 16.70 -1.81 -8.49
CA ALA A 110 17.98 -2.46 -8.74
C ALA A 110 18.74 -1.85 -9.93
N ASP A 111 18.05 -1.25 -10.89
CA ASP A 111 18.65 -0.68 -12.10
C ASP A 111 19.03 0.78 -11.88
N LYS A 112 20.16 0.99 -11.22
CA LYS A 112 20.62 2.33 -10.82
C LYS A 112 21.05 3.22 -11.99
N GLU A 113 21.30 2.64 -13.15
CA GLU A 113 21.70 3.39 -14.34
C GLU A 113 20.52 3.86 -15.19
N ASN A 114 19.32 3.43 -14.86
CA ASN A 114 18.14 3.84 -15.61
C ASN A 114 17.84 5.32 -15.34
N GLN A 115 17.88 6.11 -16.39
CA GLN A 115 17.67 7.55 -16.30
C GLN A 115 16.20 7.93 -16.02
N PHE A 116 15.27 7.00 -16.20
CA PHE A 116 13.84 7.27 -16.11
C PHE A 116 13.20 6.61 -14.88
N ARG A 117 14.01 6.27 -13.86
CA ARG A 117 13.54 5.54 -12.67
C ARG A 117 12.37 6.24 -11.99
N GLU A 118 12.46 7.54 -11.83
CA GLU A 118 11.42 8.33 -11.17
C GLU A 118 10.11 8.32 -11.97
N SER A 119 10.20 8.52 -13.28
CA SER A 119 9.03 8.47 -14.16
C SER A 119 8.41 7.08 -14.21
N ILE A 120 9.24 6.04 -14.22
CA ILE A 120 8.76 4.65 -14.19
C ILE A 120 8.05 4.38 -12.86
N ALA A 121 8.63 4.80 -11.74
CA ALA A 121 8.00 4.64 -10.43
C ALA A 121 6.64 5.33 -10.39
N GLN A 122 6.55 6.55 -10.94
CA GLN A 122 5.29 7.28 -11.05
C GLN A 122 4.25 6.50 -11.85
N ASN A 123 4.66 5.92 -12.98
CA ASN A 123 3.76 5.14 -13.82
C ASN A 123 3.33 3.84 -13.15
N LEU A 124 4.24 3.18 -12.44
CA LEU A 124 3.90 1.97 -11.69
C LEU A 124 2.86 2.26 -10.61
N LEU A 125 3.02 3.35 -9.91
CA LEU A 125 2.05 3.77 -8.89
C LEU A 125 0.68 4.04 -9.51
N GLN A 126 0.65 4.68 -10.66
CA GLN A 126 -0.59 4.97 -11.38
C GLN A 126 -1.28 3.68 -11.84
N ILE A 127 -0.52 2.74 -12.41
CA ILE A 127 -1.05 1.43 -12.81
C ILE A 127 -1.63 0.70 -11.59
N PHE A 128 -0.90 0.70 -10.49
CA PHE A 128 -1.34 0.03 -9.27
C PHE A 128 -2.68 0.60 -8.78
N PHE A 129 -2.80 1.92 -8.71
CA PHE A 129 -4.04 2.53 -8.23
C PHE A 129 -5.21 2.30 -9.16
N LEU A 130 -5.00 2.39 -10.47
CA LEU A 130 -6.08 2.14 -11.44
C LEU A 130 -6.56 0.69 -11.37
N ASP A 131 -5.63 -0.26 -11.30
CA ASP A 131 -5.98 -1.68 -11.23
C ASP A 131 -6.66 -2.01 -9.89
N THR A 132 -6.18 -1.42 -8.79
CA THR A 132 -6.80 -1.59 -7.47
C THR A 132 -8.21 -1.00 -7.46
N TYR A 133 -8.40 0.16 -8.08
CA TYR A 133 -9.72 0.78 -8.17
C TYR A 133 -10.70 -0.15 -8.89
N ASP A 134 -10.28 -0.72 -10.02
CA ASP A 134 -11.10 -1.70 -10.73
C ASP A 134 -11.47 -2.89 -9.84
N LYS A 135 -10.50 -3.46 -9.14
CA LYS A 135 -10.73 -4.62 -8.26
C LYS A 135 -11.64 -4.27 -7.08
N VAL A 136 -11.47 -3.10 -6.50
CA VAL A 136 -12.33 -2.64 -5.40
C VAL A 136 -13.78 -2.56 -5.87
N GLN A 137 -14.02 -1.98 -7.03
CA GLN A 137 -15.37 -1.88 -7.58
C GLN A 137 -15.99 -3.25 -7.83
N ARG A 138 -15.21 -4.21 -8.32
CA ARG A 138 -15.75 -5.53 -8.67
C ARG A 138 -15.92 -6.46 -7.49
N TYR A 139 -15.01 -6.42 -6.51
CA TYR A 139 -14.98 -7.44 -5.46
C TYR A 139 -15.33 -6.92 -4.07
N PHE A 140 -15.05 -5.66 -3.77
CA PHE A 140 -15.26 -5.13 -2.41
C PHE A 140 -16.59 -4.44 -2.23
N THR A 141 -17.10 -3.79 -3.28
CA THR A 141 -18.35 -3.02 -3.19
C THR A 141 -19.51 -3.88 -2.73
N LYS A 142 -19.56 -5.14 -3.17
CA LYS A 142 -20.64 -6.06 -2.78
C LYS A 142 -20.48 -6.62 -1.39
N GLU A 143 -19.25 -6.75 -0.89
CA GLU A 143 -18.97 -7.41 0.39
C GLU A 143 -18.88 -6.44 1.56
N GLN A 144 -18.46 -5.20 1.30
CA GLN A 144 -18.13 -4.24 2.36
C GLN A 144 -18.97 -2.97 2.35
N LEU A 145 -19.58 -2.60 1.24
CA LEU A 145 -20.35 -1.38 1.14
C LEU A 145 -21.86 -1.62 1.22
N GLU A 146 -22.26 -2.90 1.27
CA GLU A 146 -23.62 -3.27 1.65
C GLU A 146 -23.70 -3.47 3.19
#